data_bb4cc18cc836a4acba72ec8d86938399
#
_entry.id   bb4cc18cc836a4acba72ec8d86938399
#
_cell.length_a   1.000
_cell.length_b   1.000
_cell.length_c   1.000
_cell.angle_alpha   90.00
_cell.angle_beta   90.00
_cell.angle_gamma   90.00
#
_symmetry.space_group_name_H-M   'P 1'
#
loop_
_entity.id
_entity.type
_entity.pdbx_description
1 polymer ?
#
loop_
_entity_poly.entity_id
_entity_poly.type
_entity_poly.pdbx_seq_one_letter_code
_entity_poly.pdbx_strand_id
1 'polypeptide(L)'
;HYPEIPDEVYESYQGWDPQEAQEEIGKMMDAGRYKVRDNFHTILLCKNARGVLELNKVMGTSYDADHKYYKPRITFEEFFGLSDNIIKISACLASPLRKYTSECDGFRQEVYDKLCETYDYYEIQYHDCDDQKEYNQYLWELSKKYHKPLIAATDTHSLNAYKAECRKILMMGKGIEFTGEDEFDLTFKSY
;
A
#
# COMPACT_ATOMS: atom_id res chain seq x y z
N HIS A 1 -8.06 -18.47 -15.31
CA HIS A 1 -6.92 -17.63 -15.70
C HIS A 1 -6.59 -16.70 -14.54
N TYR A 2 -5.35 -16.70 -14.08
CA TYR A 2 -4.86 -15.83 -13.02
C TYR A 2 -4.13 -14.66 -13.68
N PRO A 3 -4.61 -13.42 -13.54
CA PRO A 3 -4.03 -12.25 -14.24
C PRO A 3 -2.57 -11.97 -13.85
N GLU A 4 -2.14 -12.46 -12.68
CA GLU A 4 -0.78 -12.30 -12.18
C GLU A 4 0.24 -13.25 -12.84
N ILE A 5 -0.23 -14.25 -13.59
CA ILE A 5 0.63 -15.21 -14.28
C ILE A 5 0.85 -14.73 -15.72
N PRO A 6 2.10 -14.51 -16.15
CA PRO A 6 2.40 -14.13 -17.52
C PRO A 6 1.85 -15.11 -18.55
N ASP A 7 1.40 -14.62 -19.69
CA ASP A 7 0.84 -15.45 -20.78
C ASP A 7 1.83 -16.51 -21.26
N GLU A 8 3.14 -16.22 -21.26
CA GLU A 8 4.19 -17.17 -21.61
C GLU A 8 4.19 -18.43 -20.73
N VAL A 9 3.76 -18.30 -19.46
CA VAL A 9 3.63 -19.44 -18.55
C VAL A 9 2.47 -20.32 -18.98
N TYR A 10 1.33 -19.73 -19.36
CA TYR A 10 0.19 -20.51 -19.90
C TYR A 10 0.56 -21.18 -21.23
N GLU A 11 1.33 -20.49 -22.09
CA GLU A 11 1.81 -21.04 -23.34
C GLU A 11 2.71 -22.25 -23.12
N SER A 12 3.50 -22.28 -22.04
CA SER A 12 4.37 -23.43 -21.71
C SER A 12 3.60 -24.71 -21.39
N TYR A 13 2.31 -24.60 -21.04
CA TYR A 13 1.41 -25.73 -20.78
C TYR A 13 0.52 -26.09 -21.97
N GLN A 14 0.75 -25.49 -23.16
CA GLN A 14 0.01 -25.89 -24.37
C GLN A 14 0.27 -27.37 -24.69
N GLY A 15 -0.82 -28.13 -24.83
CA GLY A 15 -0.78 -29.55 -25.11
C GLY A 15 -0.76 -30.45 -23.88
N TRP A 16 -0.75 -29.89 -22.68
CA TRP A 16 -0.99 -30.65 -21.44
C TRP A 16 -2.49 -30.97 -21.28
N ASP A 17 -2.76 -31.99 -20.46
CA ASP A 17 -4.13 -32.19 -20.00
C ASP A 17 -4.59 -30.93 -19.23
N PRO A 18 -5.79 -30.40 -19.53
CA PRO A 18 -6.26 -29.16 -18.91
C PRO A 18 -6.33 -29.21 -17.39
N GLN A 19 -6.62 -30.38 -16.82
CA GLN A 19 -6.71 -30.56 -15.37
C GLN A 19 -5.33 -30.56 -14.73
N GLU A 20 -4.35 -31.25 -15.33
CA GLU A 20 -2.96 -31.27 -14.87
C GLU A 20 -2.33 -29.88 -14.95
N ALA A 21 -2.55 -29.15 -16.05
CA ALA A 21 -2.07 -27.77 -16.19
C ALA A 21 -2.67 -26.84 -15.13
N GLN A 22 -3.97 -26.99 -14.85
CA GLN A 22 -4.65 -26.20 -13.81
C GLN A 22 -4.11 -26.51 -12.40
N GLU A 23 -3.81 -27.77 -12.11
CA GLU A 23 -3.23 -28.18 -10.82
C GLU A 23 -1.82 -27.62 -10.63
N GLU A 24 -0.96 -27.64 -11.66
CA GLU A 24 0.39 -27.08 -11.59
C GLU A 24 0.37 -25.55 -11.45
N ILE A 25 -0.47 -24.86 -12.19
CA ILE A 25 -0.69 -23.42 -12.05
C ILE A 25 -1.20 -23.10 -10.64
N GLY A 26 -2.14 -23.89 -10.11
CA GLY A 26 -2.62 -23.77 -8.73
C GLY A 26 -1.49 -23.91 -7.70
N LYS A 27 -0.60 -24.89 -7.86
CA LYS A 27 0.57 -25.06 -6.98
C LYS A 27 1.53 -23.87 -7.05
N MET A 28 1.74 -23.28 -8.23
CA MET A 28 2.56 -22.07 -8.38
C MET A 28 1.96 -20.88 -7.63
N MET A 29 0.63 -20.71 -7.71
CA MET A 29 -0.08 -19.66 -6.97
C MET A 29 -0.01 -19.88 -5.47
N ASP A 30 -0.22 -21.10 -5.00
CA ASP A 30 -0.15 -21.47 -3.58
C ASP A 30 1.28 -21.31 -3.01
N ALA A 31 2.29 -21.62 -3.80
CA ALA A 31 3.69 -21.36 -3.45
C ALA A 31 4.04 -19.86 -3.42
N GLY A 32 3.13 -18.99 -3.85
CA GLY A 32 3.31 -17.55 -3.87
C GLY A 32 4.27 -17.04 -4.94
N ARG A 33 4.58 -17.87 -5.95
CA ARG A 33 5.54 -17.55 -7.00
C ARG A 33 5.12 -16.36 -7.86
N TYR A 34 3.80 -16.16 -8.03
CA TYR A 34 3.19 -15.07 -8.79
C TYR A 34 2.24 -14.21 -7.92
N LYS A 35 2.31 -14.37 -6.61
CA LYS A 35 1.52 -13.53 -5.71
C LYS A 35 2.11 -12.13 -5.70
N VAL A 36 1.42 -11.19 -6.31
CA VAL A 36 1.65 -9.77 -6.07
C VAL A 36 1.26 -9.49 -4.61
N ARG A 37 2.23 -9.56 -3.71
CA ARG A 37 2.05 -9.26 -2.27
C ARG A 37 2.12 -7.77 -1.99
N ASP A 38 2.43 -6.97 -2.99
CA ASP A 38 2.69 -5.56 -2.85
C ASP A 38 1.38 -4.81 -2.66
N ASN A 39 1.01 -4.70 -1.39
CA ASN A 39 -0.01 -3.75 -0.97
C ASN A 39 0.70 -2.48 -0.52
N PHE A 40 0.38 -1.38 -1.17
CA PHE A 40 0.88 -0.08 -0.79
C PHE A 40 -0.19 0.67 0.02
N HIS A 41 0.27 1.49 0.96
CA HIS A 41 -0.61 2.36 1.73
C HIS A 41 -0.65 3.75 1.11
N THR A 42 -1.86 4.31 1.02
CA THR A 42 -2.09 5.71 0.70
C THR A 42 -3.22 6.24 1.56
N ILE A 43 -3.22 7.54 1.85
CA ILE A 43 -4.28 8.18 2.61
C ILE A 43 -5.11 9.04 1.65
N LEU A 44 -6.42 8.86 1.70
CA LEU A 44 -7.38 9.61 0.91
C LEU A 44 -8.34 10.35 1.84
N LEU A 45 -8.40 11.67 1.73
CA LEU A 45 -9.29 12.50 2.53
C LEU A 45 -10.29 13.24 1.63
N CYS A 46 -11.56 13.14 1.97
CA CYS A 46 -12.62 13.82 1.23
C CYS A 46 -12.66 15.32 1.60
N LYS A 47 -12.58 16.20 0.61
CA LYS A 47 -12.75 17.65 0.79
C LYS A 47 -14.20 18.07 0.98
N ASN A 48 -15.15 17.30 0.47
CA ASN A 48 -16.57 17.65 0.42
C ASN A 48 -17.45 16.41 0.20
N ALA A 49 -18.77 16.60 0.16
CA ALA A 49 -19.73 15.53 -0.04
C ALA A 49 -19.56 14.77 -1.36
N ARG A 50 -19.09 15.42 -2.43
CA ARG A 50 -18.80 14.75 -3.70
C ARG A 50 -17.62 13.79 -3.56
N GLY A 51 -16.57 14.19 -2.83
CA GLY A 51 -15.45 13.31 -2.49
C GLY A 51 -15.91 12.10 -1.68
N VAL A 52 -16.84 12.26 -0.72
CA VAL A 52 -17.41 11.13 0.03
C VAL A 52 -18.11 10.13 -0.89
N LEU A 53 -18.94 10.62 -1.82
CA LEU A 53 -19.62 9.74 -2.78
C LEU A 53 -18.64 9.01 -3.71
N GLU A 54 -17.61 9.71 -4.18
CA GLU A 54 -16.56 9.13 -4.99
C GLU A 54 -15.78 8.06 -4.23
N LEU A 55 -15.35 8.35 -2.99
CA LEU A 55 -14.60 7.40 -2.17
C LEU A 55 -15.45 6.17 -1.82
N ASN A 56 -16.75 6.33 -1.55
CA ASN A 56 -17.66 5.21 -1.34
C ASN A 56 -17.75 4.30 -2.58
N LYS A 57 -17.75 4.88 -3.78
CA LYS A 57 -17.71 4.10 -5.03
C LYS A 57 -16.40 3.33 -5.17
N VAL A 58 -15.27 3.99 -4.95
CA VAL A 58 -13.93 3.36 -4.97
C VAL A 58 -13.84 2.23 -3.95
N MET A 59 -14.33 2.44 -2.73
CA MET A 59 -14.42 1.40 -1.71
C MET A 59 -15.28 0.21 -2.17
N GLY A 60 -16.42 0.45 -2.81
CA GLY A 60 -17.24 -0.60 -3.40
C GLY A 60 -16.44 -1.43 -4.39
N THR A 61 -15.84 -0.80 -5.40
CA THR A 61 -15.03 -1.45 -6.43
C THR A 61 -13.87 -2.25 -5.82
N SER A 62 -13.22 -1.76 -4.78
CA SER A 62 -12.10 -2.44 -4.14
C SER A 62 -12.45 -3.81 -3.53
N TYR A 63 -13.74 -4.12 -3.36
CA TYR A 63 -14.24 -5.42 -2.90
C TYR A 63 -14.66 -6.36 -4.04
N ASP A 64 -14.65 -5.90 -5.28
CA ASP A 64 -14.95 -6.75 -6.44
C ASP A 64 -13.88 -7.84 -6.58
N ALA A 65 -14.25 -8.94 -7.24
CA ALA A 65 -13.41 -10.14 -7.35
C ALA A 65 -12.02 -9.85 -7.96
N ASP A 66 -11.95 -8.90 -8.89
CA ASP A 66 -10.73 -8.52 -9.59
C ASP A 66 -9.80 -7.63 -8.74
N HIS A 67 -10.30 -7.06 -7.64
CA HIS A 67 -9.58 -6.13 -6.77
C HIS A 67 -9.24 -6.72 -5.41
N LYS A 68 -10.04 -7.68 -4.95
CA LYS A 68 -9.89 -8.25 -3.61
C LYS A 68 -9.02 -9.50 -3.62
N TYR A 69 -7.81 -9.37 -3.07
CA TYR A 69 -6.98 -10.51 -2.72
C TYR A 69 -6.59 -10.41 -1.25
N TYR A 70 -7.25 -11.19 -0.37
CA TYR A 70 -7.22 -11.10 1.10
C TYR A 70 -7.63 -9.73 1.65
N LYS A 71 -7.20 -8.63 1.01
CA LYS A 71 -7.56 -7.24 1.35
C LYS A 71 -8.14 -6.54 0.12
N PRO A 72 -9.09 -5.61 0.31
CA PRO A 72 -9.56 -4.76 -0.77
C PRO A 72 -8.45 -3.81 -1.23
N ARG A 73 -8.35 -3.56 -2.54
CA ARG A 73 -7.34 -2.72 -3.17
C ARG A 73 -7.94 -1.92 -4.31
N ILE A 74 -7.21 -0.89 -4.70
CA ILE A 74 -7.44 -0.16 -5.96
C ILE A 74 -6.17 -0.21 -6.81
N THR A 75 -6.31 -0.12 -8.10
CA THR A 75 -5.20 -0.02 -9.04
C THR A 75 -4.57 1.38 -9.04
N PHE A 76 -3.38 1.52 -9.61
CA PHE A 76 -2.79 2.83 -9.81
C PHE A 76 -3.61 3.69 -10.77
N GLU A 77 -4.20 3.11 -11.81
CA GLU A 77 -5.07 3.80 -12.75
C GLU A 77 -6.28 4.41 -12.06
N GLU A 78 -6.93 3.67 -11.17
CA GLU A 78 -8.06 4.17 -10.36
C GLU A 78 -7.62 5.26 -9.40
N PHE A 79 -6.46 5.10 -8.75
CA PHE A 79 -5.88 6.13 -7.91
C PHE A 79 -5.61 7.43 -8.69
N PHE A 80 -5.04 7.32 -9.89
CA PHE A 80 -4.80 8.48 -10.76
C PHE A 80 -6.08 9.12 -11.28
N GLY A 81 -7.17 8.35 -11.39
CA GLY A 81 -8.48 8.82 -11.81
C GLY A 81 -9.27 9.55 -10.73
N LEU A 82 -8.80 9.57 -9.47
CA LEU A 82 -9.47 10.27 -8.39
C LEU A 82 -9.50 11.78 -8.62
N SER A 83 -10.66 12.38 -8.44
CA SER A 83 -10.88 13.81 -8.66
C SER A 83 -10.19 14.70 -7.60
N ASP A 84 -10.21 16.02 -7.86
CA ASP A 84 -9.72 17.02 -6.91
C ASP A 84 -10.61 17.19 -5.67
N ASN A 85 -11.74 16.47 -5.56
CA ASN A 85 -12.53 16.41 -4.33
C ASN A 85 -11.90 15.53 -3.25
N ILE A 86 -10.79 14.83 -3.59
CA ILE A 86 -10.05 13.95 -2.69
C ILE A 86 -8.62 14.47 -2.56
N ILE A 87 -8.15 14.65 -1.33
CA ILE A 87 -6.74 14.89 -1.01
C ILE A 87 -6.03 13.55 -0.96
N LYS A 88 -4.88 13.46 -1.62
CA LYS A 88 -4.05 12.26 -1.74
C LYS A 88 -2.75 12.48 -0.99
N ILE A 89 -2.47 11.64 0.02
CA ILE A 89 -1.29 11.75 0.89
C ILE A 89 -0.49 10.45 0.80
N SER A 90 0.84 10.55 0.75
CA SER A 90 1.73 9.40 0.50
C SER A 90 1.74 8.33 1.58
N ALA A 91 1.23 8.63 2.78
CA ALA A 91 1.22 7.74 3.94
C ALA A 91 2.63 7.34 4.45
N CYS A 92 2.69 6.24 5.24
CA CYS A 92 3.82 5.77 6.03
C CYS A 92 4.91 5.04 5.20
N LEU A 93 5.80 4.31 5.88
CA LEU A 93 6.83 3.45 5.28
C LEU A 93 6.29 2.39 4.30
N ALA A 94 4.99 2.09 4.36
CA ALA A 94 4.33 1.20 3.41
C ALA A 94 3.83 1.92 2.14
N SER A 95 4.16 3.19 1.95
CA SER A 95 3.84 3.99 0.77
C SER A 95 4.38 3.39 -0.52
N PRO A 96 3.68 3.55 -1.66
CA PRO A 96 4.25 3.20 -2.96
C PRO A 96 5.50 4.04 -3.30
N LEU A 97 5.64 5.26 -2.77
CA LEU A 97 6.85 6.08 -2.97
C LEU A 97 8.12 5.45 -2.36
N ARG A 98 7.97 4.54 -1.38
CA ARG A 98 9.09 3.78 -0.81
C ARG A 98 9.19 2.37 -1.37
N LYS A 99 8.06 1.69 -1.54
CA LYS A 99 8.03 0.25 -1.82
C LYS A 99 7.91 -0.11 -3.29
N TYR A 100 7.35 0.76 -4.15
CA TYR A 100 7.27 0.52 -5.58
C TYR A 100 8.58 0.93 -6.25
N THR A 101 9.51 0.00 -6.32
CA THR A 101 10.88 0.19 -6.83
C THR A 101 11.15 -0.72 -8.02
N SER A 102 12.30 -0.56 -8.65
CA SER A 102 12.75 -1.41 -9.76
C SER A 102 12.88 -2.91 -9.41
N GLU A 103 12.77 -3.26 -8.13
CA GLU A 103 12.75 -4.65 -7.67
C GLU A 103 11.34 -5.27 -7.69
N CYS A 104 10.31 -4.45 -7.86
CA CYS A 104 8.94 -4.93 -7.97
C CYS A 104 8.66 -5.48 -9.37
N ASP A 105 7.95 -6.60 -9.42
CA ASP A 105 7.46 -7.13 -10.68
C ASP A 105 6.55 -6.10 -11.36
N GLY A 106 6.81 -5.86 -12.66
CA GLY A 106 6.04 -4.90 -13.43
C GLY A 106 6.29 -3.42 -13.07
N PHE A 107 7.44 -3.12 -12.43
CA PHE A 107 7.81 -1.73 -12.18
C PHE A 107 7.93 -0.94 -13.49
N ARG A 108 7.32 0.25 -13.51
CA ARG A 108 7.41 1.21 -14.61
C ARG A 108 7.76 2.58 -14.07
N GLN A 109 8.85 3.16 -14.54
CA GLN A 109 9.31 4.48 -14.08
C GLN A 109 8.27 5.58 -14.31
N GLU A 110 7.55 5.54 -15.44
CA GLU A 110 6.49 6.50 -15.73
C GLU A 110 5.32 6.44 -14.75
N VAL A 111 5.02 5.25 -14.19
CA VAL A 111 4.00 5.09 -13.14
C VAL A 111 4.51 5.69 -11.84
N TYR A 112 5.77 5.47 -11.50
CA TYR A 112 6.40 6.05 -10.32
C TYR A 112 6.42 7.59 -10.37
N ASP A 113 6.83 8.16 -11.51
CA ASP A 113 6.85 9.62 -11.69
C ASP A 113 5.42 10.19 -11.58
N LYS A 114 4.44 9.51 -12.17
CA LYS A 114 3.03 9.89 -12.06
C LYS A 114 2.50 9.79 -10.61
N LEU A 115 2.94 8.80 -9.82
CA LEU A 115 2.64 8.74 -8.38
C LEU A 115 3.15 9.98 -7.65
N CYS A 116 4.42 10.36 -7.88
CA CYS A 116 5.01 11.54 -7.28
C CYS A 116 4.21 12.82 -7.64
N GLU A 117 3.76 12.94 -8.88
CA GLU A 117 2.97 14.09 -9.34
C GLU A 117 1.54 14.08 -8.78
N THR A 118 0.94 12.90 -8.57
CA THR A 118 -0.47 12.75 -8.19
C THR A 118 -0.72 13.08 -6.73
N TYR A 119 0.22 12.81 -5.84
CA TYR A 119 0.07 13.15 -4.42
C TYR A 119 -0.04 14.65 -4.20
N ASP A 120 -0.96 15.07 -3.34
CA ASP A 120 -1.08 16.46 -2.89
C ASP A 120 -0.05 16.79 -1.80
N TYR A 121 0.25 15.80 -0.92
CA TYR A 121 1.18 15.93 0.18
C TYR A 121 2.06 14.68 0.31
N TYR A 122 3.32 14.89 0.69
CA TYR A 122 4.18 13.80 1.15
C TYR A 122 4.21 13.81 2.67
N GLU A 123 3.96 12.63 3.27
CA GLU A 123 3.87 12.47 4.71
C GLU A 123 5.22 12.07 5.29
N ILE A 124 5.69 12.84 6.28
CA ILE A 124 6.86 12.53 7.09
C ILE A 124 6.43 12.13 8.49
N GLN A 125 7.12 11.18 9.08
CA GLN A 125 6.85 10.67 10.42
C GLN A 125 8.11 10.79 11.29
N TYR A 126 7.93 10.78 12.62
CA TYR A 126 9.00 11.08 13.58
C TYR A 126 9.66 9.81 14.18
N HIS A 127 9.30 8.61 13.74
CA HIS A 127 9.84 7.37 14.30
C HIS A 127 11.36 7.36 14.30
N ASP A 128 11.95 7.00 15.46
CA ASP A 128 13.39 7.00 15.64
C ASP A 128 14.01 5.68 15.18
N CYS A 129 13.96 5.45 13.87
CA CYS A 129 14.65 4.37 13.19
C CYS A 129 15.28 4.88 11.90
N ASP A 130 16.32 4.21 11.45
CA ASP A 130 17.11 4.65 10.29
C ASP A 130 16.26 4.64 9.02
N ASP A 131 15.45 3.62 8.80
CA ASP A 131 14.51 3.50 7.68
C ASP A 131 13.60 4.73 7.55
N GLN A 132 13.06 5.21 8.69
CA GLN A 132 12.19 6.38 8.68
C GLN A 132 12.96 7.66 8.41
N LYS A 133 14.16 7.81 8.96
CA LYS A 133 15.01 8.97 8.72
C LYS A 133 15.42 9.05 7.25
N GLU A 134 15.83 7.95 6.66
CA GLU A 134 16.18 7.86 5.23
C GLU A 134 14.97 8.18 4.35
N TYR A 135 13.81 7.62 4.68
CA TYR A 135 12.59 7.89 3.91
C TYR A 135 12.14 9.35 4.05
N ASN A 136 12.22 9.96 5.23
CA ASN A 136 11.93 11.38 5.43
C ASN A 136 12.86 12.26 4.59
N GLN A 137 14.16 11.95 4.54
CA GLN A 137 15.12 12.65 3.71
C GLN A 137 14.78 12.51 2.22
N TYR A 138 14.44 11.31 1.80
CA TYR A 138 14.01 11.05 0.43
C TYR A 138 12.76 11.86 0.06
N LEU A 139 11.73 11.89 0.92
CA LEU A 139 10.53 12.68 0.70
C LEU A 139 10.81 14.19 0.68
N TRP A 140 11.78 14.66 1.46
CA TRP A 140 12.25 16.04 1.39
C TRP A 140 12.81 16.38 0.01
N GLU A 141 13.58 15.52 -0.59
CA GLU A 141 14.13 15.70 -1.94
C GLU A 141 13.04 15.65 -3.00
N LEU A 142 12.12 14.69 -2.90
CA LEU A 142 10.94 14.62 -3.78
C LEU A 142 10.06 15.87 -3.67
N SER A 143 9.86 16.39 -2.46
CA SER A 143 9.10 17.63 -2.20
C SER A 143 9.67 18.80 -2.99
N LYS A 144 10.99 18.94 -3.02
CA LYS A 144 11.66 19.98 -3.82
C LYS A 144 11.52 19.72 -5.33
N LYS A 145 11.72 18.48 -5.77
CA LYS A 145 11.66 18.10 -7.19
C LYS A 145 10.28 18.30 -7.78
N TYR A 146 9.23 17.88 -7.07
CA TYR A 146 7.85 17.89 -7.57
C TYR A 146 7.02 19.06 -7.01
N HIS A 147 7.63 19.96 -6.22
CA HIS A 147 6.97 21.11 -5.58
C HIS A 147 5.74 20.71 -4.75
N LYS A 148 5.83 19.59 -4.02
CA LYS A 148 4.75 19.09 -3.15
C LYS A 148 5.04 19.43 -1.69
N PRO A 149 4.05 19.94 -0.93
CA PRO A 149 4.24 20.23 0.49
C PRO A 149 4.42 18.94 1.31
N LEU A 150 5.21 19.03 2.37
CA LEU A 150 5.34 18.01 3.38
C LEU A 150 4.25 18.19 4.45
N ILE A 151 3.74 17.08 4.98
CA ILE A 151 2.86 17.06 6.13
C ILE A 151 3.44 16.12 7.19
N ALA A 152 3.44 16.54 8.45
CA ALA A 152 3.88 15.70 9.55
C ALA A 152 2.70 14.86 10.08
N ALA A 153 2.95 13.58 10.32
CA ALA A 153 1.99 12.66 10.93
C ALA A 153 2.64 11.87 12.07
N THR A 154 1.81 11.43 13.00
CA THR A 154 2.25 10.74 14.22
C THR A 154 2.01 9.23 14.19
N ASP A 155 1.37 8.73 13.14
CA ASP A 155 1.02 7.30 12.98
C ASP A 155 0.36 6.71 14.23
N THR A 156 -0.56 7.45 14.85
CA THR A 156 -1.17 7.10 16.12
C THR A 156 -2.07 5.87 16.01
N HIS A 157 -1.75 4.81 16.74
CA HIS A 157 -2.54 3.57 16.82
C HIS A 157 -3.13 3.33 18.22
N SER A 158 -2.75 4.12 19.21
CA SER A 158 -3.20 4.00 20.59
C SER A 158 -3.37 5.35 21.25
N LEU A 159 -4.44 5.51 22.07
CA LEU A 159 -4.72 6.78 22.74
C LEU A 159 -3.64 7.16 23.77
N ASN A 160 -3.09 6.16 24.48
CA ASN A 160 -2.09 6.35 25.54
C ASN A 160 -1.33 5.04 25.79
N ALA A 161 -0.35 5.07 26.69
CA ALA A 161 0.49 3.92 27.03
C ALA A 161 -0.33 2.69 27.50
N TYR A 162 -1.39 2.89 28.29
CA TYR A 162 -2.25 1.79 28.72
C TYR A 162 -2.94 1.12 27.52
N LYS A 163 -3.45 1.90 26.58
CA LYS A 163 -4.08 1.36 25.36
C LYS A 163 -3.05 0.71 24.42
N ALA A 164 -1.82 1.20 24.41
CA ALA A 164 -0.73 0.57 23.67
C ALA A 164 -0.41 -0.82 24.21
N GLU A 165 -0.38 -0.99 25.54
CA GLU A 165 -0.18 -2.30 26.16
C GLU A 165 -1.35 -3.26 25.87
N CYS A 166 -2.59 -2.78 25.97
CA CYS A 166 -3.76 -3.57 25.57
C CYS A 166 -3.68 -4.03 24.09
N ARG A 167 -3.18 -3.16 23.18
CA ARG A 167 -2.97 -3.49 21.78
C ARG A 167 -1.95 -4.62 21.63
N LYS A 168 -0.82 -4.57 22.34
CA LYS A 168 0.20 -5.64 22.33
C LYS A 168 -0.40 -6.99 22.69
N ILE A 169 -1.14 -7.04 23.82
CA ILE A 169 -1.80 -8.27 24.27
C ILE A 169 -2.77 -8.81 23.22
N LEU A 170 -3.56 -7.93 22.60
CA LEU A 170 -4.50 -8.31 21.53
C LEU A 170 -3.78 -8.89 20.31
N MET A 171 -2.67 -8.29 19.90
CA MET A 171 -1.89 -8.74 18.75
C MET A 171 -1.24 -10.10 19.05
N MET A 172 -0.64 -10.28 20.23
CA MET A 172 -0.10 -11.56 20.68
C MET A 172 -1.18 -12.66 20.67
N GLY A 173 -2.40 -12.34 21.15
CA GLY A 173 -3.54 -13.26 21.12
C GLY A 173 -4.00 -13.64 19.71
N LYS A 174 -3.68 -12.85 18.71
CA LYS A 174 -3.93 -13.14 17.28
C LYS A 174 -2.77 -13.86 16.59
N GLY A 175 -1.71 -14.22 17.31
CA GLY A 175 -0.51 -14.84 16.74
C GLY A 175 0.29 -13.89 15.83
N ILE A 176 0.10 -12.59 15.97
CA ILE A 176 0.88 -11.59 15.24
C ILE A 176 2.16 -11.34 16.03
N GLU A 177 3.29 -11.76 15.45
CA GLU A 177 4.60 -11.46 16.02
C GLU A 177 4.93 -9.98 15.76
N PHE A 178 5.46 -9.33 16.80
CA PHE A 178 5.95 -7.97 16.68
C PHE A 178 7.29 -7.99 15.95
N THR A 179 7.35 -7.33 14.81
CA THR A 179 8.58 -6.98 14.11
C THR A 179 9.01 -5.57 14.51
N GLY A 180 10.23 -5.13 14.21
CA GLY A 180 10.79 -3.87 14.67
C GLY A 180 9.93 -2.60 14.54
N GLU A 181 8.90 -2.60 13.68
CA GLU A 181 7.92 -1.51 13.58
C GLU A 181 7.00 -1.42 14.83
N ASP A 182 6.89 -2.47 15.60
CA ASP A 182 6.04 -2.53 16.80
C ASP A 182 6.73 -1.96 18.06
N GLU A 183 8.00 -1.60 17.94
CA GLU A 183 8.76 -0.90 19.00
C GLU A 183 8.52 0.61 18.98
N PHE A 184 7.84 1.14 17.96
CA PHE A 184 7.54 2.55 17.87
C PHE A 184 6.50 2.96 18.91
N ASP A 185 6.72 4.15 19.49
CA ASP A 185 5.71 4.78 20.33
C ASP A 185 4.57 5.33 19.45
N LEU A 186 3.58 4.48 19.19
CA LEU A 186 2.38 4.80 18.40
C LEU A 186 1.23 5.39 19.25
N THR A 187 1.55 5.99 20.39
CA THR A 187 0.55 6.67 21.22
C THR A 187 0.22 8.06 20.67
N PHE A 188 -1.00 8.54 20.96
CA PHE A 188 -1.37 9.92 20.64
C PHE A 188 -0.44 10.90 21.37
N LYS A 189 0.11 11.86 20.63
CA LYS A 189 1.01 12.88 21.18
C LYS A 189 0.21 14.10 21.57
N SER A 190 0.40 14.53 22.82
CA SER A 190 -0.05 15.84 23.31
C SER A 190 1.10 16.84 23.20
N TYR A 191 0.76 18.06 22.92
CA TYR A 191 1.70 19.19 22.99
C TYR A 191 2.04 19.50 24.44
#